data_a6263bf80a8421161e074c6cce2d6916
#
_entry.id   a6263bf80a8421161e074c6cce2d6916
#
_cell.length_a   1.000
_cell.length_b   1.000
_cell.length_c   1.000
_cell.angle_alpha   90.00
_cell.angle_beta   90.00
_cell.angle_gamma   90.00
#
_symmetry.space_group_name_H-M   'P 1'
#
loop_
_entity.id
_entity.type
_entity.pdbx_description
1 polymer ?
#
loop_
_entity_poly.entity_id
_entity_poly.type
_entity_poly.pdbx_seq_one_letter_code
_entity_poly.pdbx_strand_id
1 'polypeptide(L)'
;MQWDIQMPDELSRYFASNGEASASFPNDERSNQRISIRTRSLAWSEVSLPFRLRASDPIGIYTRDFSRTGAGFLASIQFYPEEELRIVLPTFWVRVRITRVRRINEQCYETGATLLRKYDPSAEAFMPREATVA
;
A
#
# COMPACT_ATOMS: atom_id res chain seq x y z
N MET A 1 17.06 1.62 -1.35
CA MET A 1 15.77 1.52 -2.05
C MET A 1 15.33 2.87 -2.56
N GLN A 2 14.83 2.92 -3.78
CA GLN A 2 14.39 4.16 -4.39
C GLN A 2 12.86 4.19 -4.46
N TRP A 3 12.33 5.39 -4.26
CA TRP A 3 10.91 5.67 -4.48
C TRP A 3 10.80 6.44 -5.78
N ASP A 4 10.55 5.72 -6.87
CA ASP A 4 10.53 6.27 -8.22
C ASP A 4 9.12 6.64 -8.71
N ILE A 5 8.22 6.88 -7.79
CA ILE A 5 6.86 7.28 -8.09
C ILE A 5 6.84 8.74 -8.54
N GLN A 6 6.28 9.01 -9.71
CA GLN A 6 6.13 10.37 -10.23
C GLN A 6 4.76 10.92 -9.85
N MET A 7 4.68 11.49 -8.67
CA MET A 7 3.43 12.07 -8.19
C MET A 7 3.15 13.41 -8.85
N PRO A 8 1.88 13.67 -9.28
CA PRO A 8 1.46 15.01 -9.63
C PRO A 8 1.67 16.00 -8.48
N ASP A 9 1.82 17.28 -8.77
CA ASP A 9 2.10 18.32 -7.76
C ASP A 9 1.11 18.31 -6.60
N GLU A 10 -0.16 18.09 -6.89
CA GLU A 10 -1.20 18.03 -5.86
C GLU A 10 -0.94 16.92 -4.84
N LEU A 11 -0.55 15.76 -5.32
CA LEU A 11 -0.24 14.63 -4.45
C LEU A 11 1.09 14.83 -3.75
N SER A 12 2.06 15.47 -4.39
CA SER A 12 3.33 15.79 -3.74
C SER A 12 3.11 16.66 -2.52
N ARG A 13 2.24 17.65 -2.62
CA ARG A 13 1.89 18.50 -1.46
C ARG A 13 1.16 17.72 -0.38
N TYR A 14 0.28 16.80 -0.77
CA TYR A 14 -0.40 15.94 0.18
C TYR A 14 0.59 15.11 1.00
N PHE A 15 1.59 14.54 0.35
CA PHE A 15 2.59 13.71 1.03
C PHE A 15 3.72 14.52 1.67
N ALA A 16 3.84 15.81 1.35
CA ALA A 16 4.89 16.65 1.92
C ALA A 16 4.72 16.85 3.43
N SER A 17 3.49 16.76 3.94
CA SER A 17 3.24 16.82 5.38
C SER A 17 3.76 15.60 6.12
N ASN A 18 4.03 14.53 5.41
CA ASN A 18 4.72 13.32 5.85
C ASN A 18 4.28 12.78 7.20
N GLY A 19 3.71 11.58 7.19
CA GLY A 19 3.37 10.90 8.41
C GLY A 19 1.88 10.70 8.58
N GLU A 20 1.46 10.59 9.82
CA GLU A 20 0.09 10.28 10.17
C GLU A 20 -0.74 11.55 10.29
N ALA A 21 -1.94 11.48 9.76
CA ALA A 21 -2.96 12.44 10.06
C ALA A 21 -3.98 11.80 10.99
N SER A 22 -4.69 12.63 11.72
CA SER A 22 -5.78 12.14 12.56
C SER A 22 -6.91 11.59 11.70
N ALA A 23 -7.84 10.90 12.33
CA ALA A 23 -9.01 10.36 11.66
C ALA A 23 -9.74 11.45 10.87
N SER A 24 -10.10 11.12 9.62
CA SER A 24 -10.62 12.10 8.68
C SER A 24 -12.08 12.47 8.93
N PHE A 25 -12.83 11.62 9.59
CA PHE A 25 -14.28 11.78 9.70
C PHE A 25 -14.73 11.56 11.15
N PRO A 26 -14.62 12.59 11.99
CA PRO A 26 -15.01 12.44 13.39
C PRO A 26 -16.49 12.11 13.59
N ASN A 27 -17.32 12.45 12.61
CA ASN A 27 -18.76 12.19 12.68
C ASN A 27 -19.20 11.01 11.81
N ASP A 28 -18.25 10.21 11.34
CA ASP A 28 -18.55 9.07 10.49
C ASP A 28 -19.05 7.93 11.34
N GLU A 29 -20.32 7.56 11.15
CA GLU A 29 -20.96 6.48 11.87
C GLU A 29 -20.72 5.12 11.24
N ARG A 30 -20.05 5.06 10.10
CA ARG A 30 -19.73 3.80 9.43
C ARG A 30 -18.71 3.02 10.24
N SER A 31 -18.84 1.70 10.20
CA SER A 31 -17.89 0.81 10.89
C SER A 31 -16.47 0.87 10.30
N ASN A 32 -16.30 1.42 9.08
CA ASN A 32 -15.03 1.50 8.36
C ASN A 32 -14.54 2.94 8.27
N GLN A 33 -14.25 3.51 9.41
CA GLN A 33 -13.66 4.84 9.45
C GLN A 33 -12.26 4.81 8.83
N ARG A 34 -12.00 5.71 7.89
CA ARG A 34 -10.69 5.82 7.26
C ARG A 34 -9.77 6.74 8.05
N ILE A 35 -8.54 6.31 8.18
CA ILE A 35 -7.48 7.08 8.81
C ILE A 35 -6.45 7.39 7.74
N SER A 36 -6.08 8.67 7.63
CA SER A 36 -5.02 9.08 6.71
C SER A 36 -3.66 8.77 7.32
N ILE A 37 -2.92 7.86 6.68
CA ILE A 37 -1.55 7.54 7.05
C ILE A 37 -0.71 7.76 5.80
N ARG A 38 -0.07 8.93 5.72
CA ARG A 38 0.67 9.38 4.54
C ARG A 38 2.16 9.21 4.80
N THR A 39 2.70 8.09 4.36
CA THR A 39 4.10 7.79 4.62
C THR A 39 4.69 6.92 3.53
N ARG A 40 6.01 6.93 3.46
CA ARG A 40 6.76 5.97 2.65
C ARG A 40 6.70 4.62 3.34
N SER A 41 6.44 3.59 2.55
CA SER A 41 6.31 2.23 3.06
C SER A 41 6.97 1.27 2.10
N LEU A 42 7.22 0.04 2.54
CA LEU A 42 7.77 -1.01 1.72
C LEU A 42 6.69 -2.03 1.39
N ALA A 43 6.68 -2.51 0.16
CA ALA A 43 5.74 -3.53 -0.27
C ALA A 43 6.49 -4.72 -0.87
N TRP A 44 6.17 -5.91 -0.36
CA TRP A 44 6.65 -7.18 -0.91
C TRP A 44 5.48 -7.91 -1.55
N SER A 45 5.73 -8.55 -2.69
CA SER A 45 4.74 -9.43 -3.30
C SER A 45 4.63 -10.72 -2.50
N GLU A 46 3.40 -11.08 -2.11
CA GLU A 46 3.11 -12.33 -1.40
C GLU A 46 2.46 -13.35 -2.33
N VAL A 47 1.57 -12.90 -3.21
CA VAL A 47 0.94 -13.75 -4.22
C VAL A 47 0.97 -13.00 -5.54
N SER A 48 1.60 -13.60 -6.54
CA SER A 48 1.69 -13.09 -7.91
C SER A 48 0.72 -13.82 -8.82
N LEU A 49 0.25 -13.14 -9.86
CA LEU A 49 -0.56 -13.78 -10.89
C LEU A 49 0.35 -14.49 -11.90
N PRO A 50 -0.12 -15.58 -12.55
CA PRO A 50 0.72 -16.35 -13.49
C PRO A 50 1.26 -15.51 -14.65
N PHE A 51 0.53 -14.51 -15.11
CA PHE A 51 0.95 -13.70 -16.26
C PHE A 51 1.87 -12.55 -15.84
N ARG A 52 2.06 -12.32 -14.53
CA ARG A 52 2.87 -11.22 -14.04
C ARG A 52 3.58 -11.62 -12.75
N LEU A 53 4.65 -12.38 -12.89
CA LEU A 53 5.45 -12.78 -11.74
C LEU A 53 6.22 -11.58 -11.19
N ARG A 54 6.30 -11.49 -9.88
CA ARG A 54 6.98 -10.39 -9.18
C ARG A 54 8.29 -10.87 -8.59
N ALA A 55 9.26 -9.96 -8.55
CA ALA A 55 10.52 -10.22 -7.87
C ALA A 55 10.32 -10.31 -6.35
N SER A 56 11.26 -10.92 -5.67
CA SER A 56 11.22 -11.04 -4.20
C SER A 56 11.65 -9.76 -3.49
N ASP A 57 12.19 -8.78 -4.23
CA ASP A 57 12.64 -7.53 -3.64
C ASP A 57 11.46 -6.62 -3.30
N PRO A 58 11.56 -5.84 -2.22
CA PRO A 58 10.53 -4.87 -1.91
C PRO A 58 10.59 -3.66 -2.83
N ILE A 59 9.45 -2.99 -2.97
CA ILE A 59 9.38 -1.70 -3.66
C ILE A 59 8.90 -0.64 -2.69
N GLY A 60 9.28 0.61 -2.96
CA GLY A 60 8.78 1.75 -2.19
C GLY A 60 7.42 2.17 -2.70
N ILE A 61 6.50 2.41 -1.78
CA ILE A 61 5.18 2.93 -2.07
C ILE A 61 4.87 4.10 -1.14
N TYR A 62 3.84 4.86 -1.47
CA TYR A 62 3.32 5.91 -0.59
C TYR A 62 1.93 5.50 -0.14
N THR A 63 1.78 5.21 1.15
CA THR A 63 0.46 4.92 1.71
C THR A 63 -0.36 6.20 1.81
N ARG A 64 -1.67 6.09 1.66
CA ARG A 64 -2.61 7.21 1.75
C ARG A 64 -3.54 7.07 2.93
N ASP A 65 -4.25 5.97 2.99
CA ASP A 65 -5.26 5.78 4.03
C ASP A 65 -5.43 4.29 4.34
N PHE A 66 -5.98 4.04 5.51
CA PHE A 66 -6.33 2.71 5.98
C PHE A 66 -7.70 2.76 6.64
N SER A 67 -8.42 1.66 6.54
CA SER A 67 -9.62 1.41 7.31
C SER A 67 -9.54 -0.01 7.85
N ARG A 68 -10.57 -0.47 8.56
CA ARG A 68 -10.59 -1.85 9.06
C ARG A 68 -10.55 -2.88 7.93
N THR A 69 -11.03 -2.52 6.75
CA THR A 69 -11.21 -3.47 5.65
C THR A 69 -10.42 -3.13 4.40
N GLY A 70 -9.75 -1.99 4.37
CA GLY A 70 -9.09 -1.56 3.14
C GLY A 70 -7.89 -0.67 3.35
N ALA A 71 -7.13 -0.52 2.28
CA ALA A 71 -5.95 0.32 2.23
C ALA A 71 -5.87 0.98 0.86
N GLY A 72 -5.35 2.21 0.84
CA GLY A 72 -5.06 2.94 -0.39
C GLY A 72 -3.62 3.39 -0.42
N PHE A 73 -2.98 3.28 -1.57
CA PHE A 73 -1.58 3.68 -1.72
C PHE A 73 -1.24 4.03 -3.17
N LEU A 74 -0.09 4.65 -3.36
CA LEU A 74 0.48 4.95 -4.68
C LEU A 74 1.71 4.10 -4.90
N ALA A 75 1.82 3.54 -6.10
CA ALA A 75 2.96 2.74 -6.53
C ALA A 75 3.43 3.20 -7.90
N SER A 76 4.70 2.96 -8.21
CA SER A 76 5.27 3.28 -9.52
C SER A 76 4.95 2.23 -10.57
N ILE A 77 4.47 1.07 -10.16
CA ILE A 77 4.13 -0.03 -11.05
C ILE A 77 2.66 -0.39 -10.91
N GLN A 78 2.11 -1.01 -11.93
CA GLN A 78 0.74 -1.47 -11.92
C GLN A 78 0.66 -2.86 -11.26
N PHE A 79 -0.11 -2.93 -10.17
CA PHE A 79 -0.56 -4.20 -9.62
C PHE A 79 -1.89 -4.58 -10.26
N TYR A 80 -2.31 -5.81 -10.07
CA TYR A 80 -3.55 -6.32 -10.66
C TYR A 80 -4.44 -6.88 -9.57
N PRO A 81 -5.77 -6.82 -9.74
CA PRO A 81 -6.69 -7.44 -8.79
C PRO A 81 -6.31 -8.90 -8.53
N GLU A 82 -6.46 -9.34 -7.30
CA GLU A 82 -6.13 -10.66 -6.78
C GLU A 82 -4.66 -10.86 -6.41
N GLU A 83 -3.75 -9.94 -6.76
CA GLU A 83 -2.41 -9.99 -6.18
C GLU A 83 -2.47 -9.68 -4.70
N GLU A 84 -1.59 -10.29 -3.92
CA GLU A 84 -1.47 -10.02 -2.49
C GLU A 84 -0.10 -9.45 -2.18
N LEU A 85 -0.10 -8.45 -1.31
CA LEU A 85 1.12 -7.74 -0.91
C LEU A 85 1.25 -7.73 0.60
N ARG A 86 2.50 -7.68 1.05
CA ARG A 86 2.84 -7.35 2.43
C ARG A 86 3.34 -5.90 2.42
N ILE A 87 2.66 -5.04 3.16
CA ILE A 87 3.02 -3.62 3.24
C ILE A 87 3.52 -3.33 4.65
N VAL A 88 4.73 -2.81 4.74
CA VAL A 88 5.38 -2.53 6.02
C VAL A 88 5.49 -1.03 6.22
N LEU A 89 4.83 -0.55 7.28
CA LEU A 89 4.86 0.83 7.71
C LEU A 89 5.73 0.95 8.97
N PRO A 90 6.07 2.17 9.39
CA PRO A 90 6.91 2.34 10.59
C PRO A 90 6.31 1.76 11.86
N THR A 91 4.98 1.75 12.00
CA THR A 91 4.32 1.37 13.25
C THR A 91 3.54 0.06 13.21
N PHE A 92 3.36 -0.52 12.03
CA PHE A 92 2.68 -1.79 11.87
C PHE A 92 2.92 -2.33 10.46
N TRP A 93 2.45 -3.54 10.18
CA TRP A 93 2.47 -4.07 8.83
C TRP A 93 1.20 -4.85 8.55
N VAL A 94 0.89 -4.99 7.28
CA VAL A 94 -0.38 -5.57 6.84
C VAL A 94 -0.18 -6.49 5.64
N ARG A 95 -1.12 -7.41 5.47
CA ARG A 95 -1.28 -8.15 4.23
C ARG A 95 -2.56 -7.66 3.56
N VAL A 96 -2.48 -7.40 2.27
CA VAL A 96 -3.59 -6.86 1.50
C VAL A 96 -3.75 -7.63 0.19
N ARG A 97 -4.98 -7.62 -0.34
CA ARG A 97 -5.28 -8.14 -1.68
C ARG A 97 -5.73 -6.98 -2.55
N ILE A 98 -5.08 -6.83 -3.69
CA ILE A 98 -5.41 -5.74 -4.62
C ILE A 98 -6.82 -5.94 -5.16
N THR A 99 -7.62 -4.87 -5.13
CA THR A 99 -8.99 -4.88 -5.63
C THR A 99 -9.20 -3.95 -6.82
N ARG A 100 -8.46 -2.83 -6.88
CA ARG A 100 -8.60 -1.89 -7.98
C ARG A 100 -7.30 -1.12 -8.16
N VAL A 101 -7.07 -0.65 -9.39
CA VAL A 101 -5.90 0.15 -9.73
C VAL A 101 -6.33 1.19 -10.74
N ARG A 102 -5.91 2.44 -10.53
CA ARG A 102 -6.13 3.53 -11.47
C ARG A 102 -4.80 4.16 -11.83
N ARG A 103 -4.50 4.21 -13.12
CA ARG A 103 -3.28 4.86 -13.60
C ARG A 103 -3.45 6.37 -13.56
N ILE A 104 -2.51 7.06 -12.92
CA ILE A 104 -2.44 8.52 -12.90
C ILE A 104 -1.49 8.99 -13.99
N ASN A 105 -0.30 8.39 -14.05
CA ASN A 105 0.67 8.59 -15.14
C ASN A 105 1.53 7.33 -15.28
N GLU A 106 2.56 7.38 -16.11
CA GLU A 106 3.37 6.21 -16.42
C GLU A 106 4.08 5.61 -15.20
N GLN A 107 4.31 6.39 -14.16
CA GLN A 107 5.00 5.93 -12.96
C GLN A 107 4.22 6.25 -11.69
N CYS A 108 2.90 6.33 -11.79
CA CYS A 108 2.06 6.55 -10.62
C CYS A 108 0.71 5.86 -10.79
N TYR A 109 0.47 4.86 -9.96
CA TYR A 109 -0.78 4.09 -9.94
C TYR A 109 -1.43 4.22 -8.58
N GLU A 110 -2.67 4.70 -8.55
CA GLU A 110 -3.46 4.72 -7.34
C GLU A 110 -4.09 3.34 -7.16
N THR A 111 -3.74 2.70 -6.06
CA THR A 111 -4.08 1.31 -5.81
C THR A 111 -4.96 1.18 -4.58
N GLY A 112 -6.06 0.46 -4.71
CA GLY A 112 -6.93 0.11 -3.61
C GLY A 112 -6.86 -1.38 -3.33
N ALA A 113 -6.92 -1.73 -2.05
CA ALA A 113 -6.77 -3.11 -1.63
C ALA A 113 -7.67 -3.44 -0.44
N THR A 114 -8.04 -4.71 -0.34
CA THR A 114 -8.72 -5.24 0.83
C THR A 114 -7.68 -5.63 1.87
N LEU A 115 -7.90 -5.20 3.12
CA LEU A 115 -7.03 -5.56 4.23
C LEU A 115 -7.33 -6.98 4.66
N LEU A 116 -6.35 -7.88 4.52
CA LEU A 116 -6.50 -9.27 4.93
C LEU A 116 -6.16 -9.46 6.39
N ARG A 117 -5.07 -8.82 6.84
CA ARG A 117 -4.62 -8.93 8.23
C ARG A 117 -3.68 -7.79 8.58
N LYS A 118 -3.76 -7.35 9.84
CA LYS A 118 -2.85 -6.35 10.41
C LYS A 118 -1.99 -7.01 11.49
N TYR A 119 -0.71 -6.63 11.53
CA TYR A 119 0.26 -7.18 12.47
C TYR A 119 0.97 -6.07 13.22
N ASP A 120 1.36 -6.37 14.45
CA ASP A 120 2.24 -5.50 15.21
C ASP A 120 3.66 -5.54 14.63
N PRO A 121 4.50 -4.51 14.88
CA PRO A 121 5.86 -4.50 14.37
C PRO A 121 6.64 -5.75 14.80
N SER A 122 7.32 -6.36 13.85
CA SER A 122 8.15 -7.55 14.12
C SER A 122 9.19 -7.71 13.03
N ALA A 123 10.25 -8.48 13.32
CA ALA A 123 11.29 -8.78 12.35
C ALA A 123 10.72 -9.57 11.15
N GLU A 124 9.66 -10.31 11.35
CA GLU A 124 9.01 -11.10 10.30
C GLU A 124 8.52 -10.23 9.16
N ALA A 125 8.18 -8.96 9.42
CA ALA A 125 7.74 -8.02 8.40
C ALA A 125 8.77 -7.83 7.29
N PHE A 126 10.04 -7.97 7.61
CA PHE A 126 11.15 -7.72 6.69
C PHE A 126 11.78 -8.98 6.12
N MET A 127 11.26 -10.15 6.45
CA MET A 127 11.83 -11.40 5.96
C MET A 127 11.55 -11.57 4.48
N PRO A 128 12.60 -11.69 3.65
CA PRO A 128 12.42 -11.92 2.22
C PRO A 128 11.88 -13.33 1.99
N ARG A 129 10.98 -13.45 1.03
CA ARG A 129 10.55 -14.76 0.53
C ARG A 129 9.94 -14.57 -0.85
N GLU A 130 9.99 -15.63 -1.63
CA GLU A 130 9.40 -15.58 -2.96
C GLU A 130 7.88 -15.54 -2.89
N ALA A 131 7.28 -14.79 -3.82
CA ALA A 131 5.84 -14.72 -3.92
C ALA A 131 5.27 -16.06 -4.38
N THR A 132 4.17 -16.46 -3.77
CA THR A 132 3.38 -17.60 -4.23
C THR A 132 2.68 -17.22 -5.54
N VAL A 133 2.59 -18.14 -6.46
CA VAL A 133 1.85 -17.91 -7.71
C VAL A 133 0.42 -18.39 -7.51
N ALA A 134 -0.51 -17.50 -7.87
CA ALA A 134 -1.93 -17.80 -7.74
C ALA A 134 -2.40 -18.85 -8.76
#